data_07d3f6234295f4c2dd24117eea44e5e0
#
_entry.id   07d3f6234295f4c2dd24117eea44e5e0
#
_cell.length_a   1.000
_cell.length_b   1.000
_cell.length_c   1.000
_cell.angle_alpha   90.00
_cell.angle_beta   90.00
_cell.angle_gamma   90.00
#
_symmetry.space_group_name_H-M   'P 1'
#
loop_
_entity.id
_entity.type
_entity.pdbx_description
1 polymer ?
#
loop_
_entity_poly.entity_id
_entity_poly.type
_entity_poly.pdbx_seq_one_letter_code
_entity_poly.pdbx_strand_id
1 'polypeptide(L)'
;LVAVLGNPGRDYASTRHNLGWVVLDALAAKLGLAWQTAPQFDAEVARWDSPGRTRWLVKPLTFMNDSGRAVAALARYYKIAPPDVAAVYDDLTIDLGLVKVTVTGSAGGHNGVASLLAHLGDGFVRYRLGIGPKEPPQMELTDFVLGKFTPAQHSLLTQQLAHHLQGLDLLLSRGAEAAMNQLNRRDQK
;
A
#
# COMPACT_ATOMS: atom_id res chain seq x y z
N LEU A 1 3.97 -8.41 7.99
CA LEU A 1 4.65 -7.60 7.01
C LEU A 1 3.71 -6.58 6.40
N VAL A 2 4.08 -5.31 6.32
CA VAL A 2 3.33 -4.28 5.57
C VAL A 2 4.20 -3.83 4.42
N ALA A 3 3.79 -4.15 3.20
CA ALA A 3 4.50 -3.77 1.98
C ALA A 3 3.69 -2.71 1.22
N VAL A 4 4.34 -1.66 0.76
CA VAL A 4 3.71 -0.69 -0.13
C VAL A 4 4.15 -0.91 -1.56
N LEU A 5 3.27 -0.60 -2.49
CA LEU A 5 3.58 -0.59 -3.90
C LEU A 5 3.84 0.84 -4.37
N GLY A 6 4.85 1.00 -5.21
CA GLY A 6 5.28 2.29 -5.75
C GLY A 6 6.51 2.13 -6.64
N ASN A 7 6.90 3.20 -7.32
CA ASN A 7 8.10 3.27 -8.15
C ASN A 7 9.18 4.07 -7.43
N PRO A 8 10.45 3.63 -7.47
CA PRO A 8 11.55 4.39 -6.90
C PRO A 8 11.91 5.59 -7.79
N GLY A 9 12.46 6.62 -7.18
CA GLY A 9 12.97 7.82 -7.87
C GLY A 9 12.10 9.05 -7.65
N ARG A 10 12.75 10.23 -7.80
CA ARG A 10 12.14 11.54 -7.53
C ARG A 10 10.97 11.86 -8.46
N ASP A 11 11.00 11.35 -9.68
CA ASP A 11 9.96 11.62 -10.69
C ASP A 11 8.63 10.96 -10.31
N TYR A 12 8.67 9.86 -9.57
CA TYR A 12 7.49 9.10 -9.13
C TYR A 12 6.98 9.49 -7.75
N ALA A 13 7.78 10.18 -6.93
CA ALA A 13 7.50 10.41 -5.51
C ALA A 13 6.14 11.08 -5.24
N SER A 14 5.65 11.92 -6.16
CA SER A 14 4.36 12.63 -6.03
C SER A 14 3.26 12.11 -6.95
N THR A 15 3.46 10.95 -7.58
CA THR A 15 2.45 10.34 -8.46
C THR A 15 1.36 9.63 -7.64
N ARG A 16 0.19 9.42 -8.28
CA ARG A 16 -0.89 8.65 -7.66
C ARG A 16 -0.46 7.22 -7.31
N HIS A 17 0.36 6.63 -8.16
CA HIS A 17 0.89 5.26 -7.97
C HIS A 17 1.80 5.11 -6.74
N ASN A 18 2.32 6.22 -6.19
CA ASN A 18 3.14 6.24 -4.99
C ASN A 18 2.37 6.65 -3.72
N LEU A 19 1.03 6.73 -3.76
CA LEU A 19 0.24 7.07 -2.57
C LEU A 19 0.51 6.13 -1.38
N GLY A 20 0.73 4.85 -1.66
CA GLY A 20 1.12 3.87 -0.64
C GLY A 20 2.40 4.25 0.11
N TRP A 21 3.41 4.77 -0.60
CA TRP A 21 4.66 5.23 0.02
C TRP A 21 4.42 6.39 0.98
N VAL A 22 3.60 7.36 0.58
CA VAL A 22 3.24 8.51 1.43
C VAL A 22 2.59 8.06 2.75
N VAL A 23 1.65 7.11 2.66
CA VAL A 23 0.95 6.58 3.84
C VAL A 23 1.90 5.77 4.73
N LEU A 24 2.79 4.96 4.16
CA LEU A 24 3.72 4.16 4.96
C LEU A 24 4.83 5.00 5.58
N ASP A 25 5.30 6.05 4.89
CA ASP A 25 6.25 7.01 5.46
C ASP A 25 5.64 7.74 6.67
N ALA A 26 4.38 8.14 6.57
CA ALA A 26 3.64 8.74 7.68
C ALA A 26 3.44 7.76 8.85
N LEU A 27 3.20 6.48 8.57
CA LEU A 27 3.13 5.44 9.61
C LEU A 27 4.48 5.25 10.30
N ALA A 28 5.57 5.13 9.53
CA ALA A 28 6.91 5.00 10.08
C ALA A 28 7.28 6.20 10.96
N ALA A 29 7.01 7.43 10.50
CA ALA A 29 7.22 8.64 11.28
C ALA A 29 6.41 8.67 12.58
N LYS A 30 5.12 8.31 12.52
CA LYS A 30 4.23 8.22 13.70
C LYS A 30 4.76 7.23 14.74
N LEU A 31 5.38 6.14 14.29
CA LEU A 31 5.93 5.06 15.15
C LEU A 31 7.39 5.32 15.55
N GLY A 32 8.01 6.41 15.10
CA GLY A 32 9.42 6.71 15.37
C GLY A 32 10.40 5.73 14.72
N LEU A 33 10.02 5.10 13.61
CA LEU A 33 10.84 4.11 12.91
C LEU A 33 11.72 4.78 11.85
N ALA A 34 12.95 4.29 11.73
CA ALA A 34 13.88 4.72 10.69
C ALA A 34 13.93 3.68 9.54
N TRP A 35 13.92 4.17 8.31
CA TRP A 35 14.14 3.36 7.12
C TRP A 35 15.62 2.97 6.99
N GLN A 36 15.85 1.74 6.61
CA GLN A 36 17.18 1.18 6.34
C GLN A 36 17.17 0.52 4.96
N THR A 37 18.17 0.81 4.16
CA THR A 37 18.35 0.14 2.88
C THR A 37 18.71 -1.33 3.12
N ALA A 38 18.02 -2.23 2.44
CA ALA A 38 18.23 -3.67 2.46
C ALA A 38 18.50 -4.18 1.04
N PRO A 39 19.74 -4.02 0.52
CA PRO A 39 20.08 -4.33 -0.87
C PRO A 39 19.81 -5.78 -1.26
N GLN A 40 19.93 -6.71 -0.32
CA GLN A 40 19.65 -8.14 -0.54
C GLN A 40 18.18 -8.43 -0.87
N PHE A 41 17.29 -7.48 -0.63
CA PHE A 41 15.86 -7.57 -0.96
C PHE A 41 15.41 -6.54 -2.00
N ASP A 42 16.32 -5.71 -2.50
CA ASP A 42 15.98 -4.54 -3.34
C ASP A 42 14.88 -3.68 -2.69
N ALA A 43 15.02 -3.34 -1.41
CA ALA A 43 14.01 -2.64 -0.63
C ALA A 43 14.61 -1.70 0.42
N GLU A 44 13.83 -0.71 0.86
CA GLU A 44 13.97 -0.09 2.16
C GLU A 44 13.05 -0.78 3.15
N VAL A 45 13.55 -1.00 4.37
CA VAL A 45 12.82 -1.67 5.44
C VAL A 45 12.86 -0.85 6.71
N ALA A 46 11.77 -0.88 7.48
CA ALA A 46 11.75 -0.37 8.84
C ALA A 46 11.24 -1.47 9.78
N ARG A 47 12.02 -1.77 10.81
CA ARG A 47 11.68 -2.78 11.81
C ARG A 47 10.82 -2.16 12.90
N TRP A 48 9.72 -2.79 13.19
CA TRP A 48 8.79 -2.39 14.23
C TRP A 48 8.62 -3.51 15.26
N ASP A 49 9.27 -3.36 16.39
CA ASP A 49 9.15 -4.29 17.51
C ASP A 49 8.03 -3.84 18.48
N SER A 50 7.21 -4.79 18.87
CA SER A 50 6.20 -4.65 19.91
C SER A 50 6.21 -5.90 20.79
N PRO A 51 5.67 -5.86 22.03
CA PRO A 51 5.69 -7.03 22.89
C PRO A 51 5.18 -8.30 22.21
N GLY A 52 6.03 -9.32 22.14
CA GLY A 52 5.72 -10.62 21.52
C GLY A 52 5.62 -10.64 19.99
N ARG A 53 5.89 -9.55 19.28
CA ARG A 53 5.77 -9.48 17.82
C ARG A 53 6.73 -8.49 17.17
N THR A 54 7.46 -8.96 16.17
CA THR A 54 8.21 -8.11 15.22
C THR A 54 7.41 -7.96 13.94
N ARG A 55 7.31 -6.74 13.44
CA ARG A 55 6.72 -6.40 12.14
C ARG A 55 7.75 -5.71 11.27
N TRP A 56 7.54 -5.76 9.98
CA TRP A 56 8.37 -5.11 8.98
C TRP A 56 7.51 -4.20 8.11
N LEU A 57 7.94 -2.96 7.94
CA LEU A 57 7.44 -2.06 6.89
C LEU A 57 8.43 -2.13 5.73
N VAL A 58 7.93 -2.23 4.52
CA VAL A 58 8.75 -2.48 3.31
C VAL A 58 8.35 -1.58 2.17
N LYS A 59 9.31 -0.86 1.63
CA LYS A 59 9.22 -0.14 0.35
C LYS A 59 10.11 -0.84 -0.66
N PRO A 60 9.58 -1.59 -1.64
CA PRO A 60 10.37 -2.11 -2.75
C PRO A 60 11.09 -0.98 -3.49
N LEU A 61 12.36 -1.16 -3.81
CA LEU A 61 13.14 -0.26 -4.67
C LEU A 61 13.18 -0.76 -6.12
N THR A 62 12.38 -1.78 -6.44
CA THR A 62 12.09 -2.23 -7.79
C THR A 62 11.00 -1.34 -8.42
N PHE A 63 10.88 -1.36 -9.75
CA PHE A 63 9.70 -0.77 -10.39
C PHE A 63 8.43 -1.53 -10.02
N MET A 64 7.28 -0.87 -10.22
CA MET A 64 5.96 -1.37 -9.83
C MET A 64 5.69 -2.82 -10.28
N ASN A 65 5.98 -3.14 -11.53
CA ASN A 65 5.76 -4.46 -12.11
C ASN A 65 6.69 -5.57 -11.58
N ASP A 66 7.69 -5.22 -10.76
CA ASP A 66 8.62 -6.17 -10.13
C ASP A 66 8.59 -6.12 -8.58
N SER A 67 7.63 -5.38 -8.01
CA SER A 67 7.50 -5.21 -6.54
C SER A 67 7.34 -6.54 -5.81
N GLY A 68 6.64 -7.51 -6.42
CA GLY A 68 6.40 -8.83 -5.84
C GLY A 68 7.69 -9.61 -5.59
N ARG A 69 8.73 -9.44 -6.40
CA ARG A 69 10.03 -10.08 -6.22
C ARG A 69 10.67 -9.65 -4.89
N ALA A 70 10.73 -8.35 -4.64
CA ALA A 70 11.30 -7.79 -3.42
C ALA A 70 10.52 -8.22 -2.17
N VAL A 71 9.18 -8.08 -2.21
CA VAL A 71 8.31 -8.45 -1.09
C VAL A 71 8.38 -9.93 -0.78
N ALA A 72 8.33 -10.79 -1.80
CA ALA A 72 8.41 -12.25 -1.61
C ALA A 72 9.79 -12.72 -1.12
N ALA A 73 10.88 -12.08 -1.54
CA ALA A 73 12.22 -12.37 -1.05
C ALA A 73 12.31 -12.12 0.46
N LEU A 74 11.82 -10.98 0.92
CA LEU A 74 11.79 -10.63 2.34
C LEU A 74 10.83 -11.53 3.14
N ALA A 75 9.62 -11.79 2.62
CA ALA A 75 8.66 -12.67 3.27
C ALA A 75 9.22 -14.08 3.47
N ARG A 76 9.89 -14.64 2.46
CA ARG A 76 10.56 -15.95 2.55
C ARG A 76 11.70 -15.95 3.58
N TYR A 77 12.53 -14.92 3.58
CA TYR A 77 13.66 -14.82 4.52
C TYR A 77 13.18 -14.82 5.98
N TYR A 78 12.14 -14.07 6.29
CA TYR A 78 11.57 -13.99 7.64
C TYR A 78 10.47 -15.04 7.90
N LYS A 79 10.23 -15.97 6.96
CA LYS A 79 9.22 -17.04 7.05
C LYS A 79 7.81 -16.49 7.32
N ILE A 80 7.47 -15.39 6.64
CA ILE A 80 6.16 -14.74 6.73
C ILE A 80 5.25 -15.34 5.65
N ALA A 81 4.13 -15.92 6.06
CA ALA A 81 3.15 -16.48 5.12
C ALA A 81 2.33 -15.37 4.43
N PRO A 82 1.78 -15.61 3.23
CA PRO A 82 0.98 -14.61 2.51
C PRO A 82 -0.15 -13.97 3.34
N PRO A 83 -0.92 -14.70 4.18
CA PRO A 83 -1.96 -14.09 5.02
C PRO A 83 -1.42 -13.07 6.06
N ASP A 84 -0.14 -13.13 6.39
CA ASP A 84 0.53 -12.19 7.28
C ASP A 84 1.17 -11.01 6.56
N VAL A 85 0.97 -10.88 5.24
CA VAL A 85 1.40 -9.77 4.42
C VAL A 85 0.22 -8.85 4.13
N ALA A 86 0.35 -7.57 4.44
CA ALA A 86 -0.57 -6.53 4.03
C ALA A 86 0.08 -5.69 2.92
N ALA A 87 -0.51 -5.70 1.73
CA ALA A 87 -0.10 -4.86 0.61
C ALA A 87 -0.93 -3.57 0.59
N VAL A 88 -0.26 -2.42 0.63
CA VAL A 88 -0.87 -1.08 0.60
C VAL A 88 -0.61 -0.47 -0.77
N TYR A 89 -1.66 -0.13 -1.50
CA TYR A 89 -1.55 0.37 -2.87
C TYR A 89 -2.75 1.23 -3.30
N ASP A 90 -2.56 1.98 -4.36
CA ASP A 90 -3.57 2.83 -4.98
C ASP A 90 -4.61 2.03 -5.76
N ASP A 91 -5.86 2.47 -5.74
CA ASP A 91 -6.95 1.82 -6.47
C ASP A 91 -7.91 2.85 -7.07
N LEU A 92 -8.03 2.81 -8.40
CA LEU A 92 -8.87 3.75 -9.15
C LEU A 92 -10.38 3.45 -9.06
N THR A 93 -10.76 2.26 -8.58
CA THR A 93 -12.16 1.87 -8.41
C THR A 93 -12.77 2.33 -7.08
N ILE A 94 -11.95 2.98 -6.25
CA ILE A 94 -12.32 3.53 -4.95
C ILE A 94 -12.17 5.05 -5.04
N ASP A 95 -13.15 5.77 -4.54
CA ASP A 95 -13.15 7.24 -4.55
C ASP A 95 -11.95 7.78 -3.74
N LEU A 96 -11.40 8.90 -4.20
CA LEU A 96 -10.24 9.55 -3.60
C LEU A 96 -10.44 9.79 -2.10
N GLY A 97 -9.47 9.38 -1.31
CA GLY A 97 -9.48 9.52 0.14
C GLY A 97 -10.16 8.40 0.91
N LEU A 98 -10.90 7.50 0.24
CA LEU A 98 -11.49 6.32 0.87
C LEU A 98 -10.50 5.15 0.88
N VAL A 99 -10.81 4.17 1.73
CA VAL A 99 -10.03 2.93 1.90
C VAL A 99 -10.95 1.73 1.81
N LYS A 100 -10.48 0.65 1.18
CA LYS A 100 -11.10 -0.68 1.28
C LYS A 100 -10.07 -1.75 1.60
N VAL A 101 -10.49 -2.75 2.35
CA VAL A 101 -9.68 -3.92 2.68
C VAL A 101 -10.29 -5.16 2.08
N THR A 102 -9.47 -6.01 1.45
CA THR A 102 -9.90 -7.32 0.93
C THR A 102 -8.79 -8.35 1.15
N VAL A 103 -9.13 -9.64 1.19
CA VAL A 103 -8.17 -10.75 1.35
C VAL A 103 -8.09 -11.63 0.10
N THR A 104 -8.90 -11.34 -0.91
CA THR A 104 -8.95 -12.04 -2.20
C THR A 104 -9.13 -11.05 -3.34
N GLY A 105 -8.93 -11.49 -4.57
CA GLY A 105 -9.23 -10.74 -5.78
C GLY A 105 -8.12 -10.81 -6.83
N SER A 106 -8.45 -10.42 -8.06
CA SER A 106 -7.49 -10.30 -9.16
C SER A 106 -6.58 -9.08 -9.00
N ALA A 107 -5.65 -8.91 -9.95
CA ALA A 107 -4.80 -7.73 -10.01
C ALA A 107 -5.57 -6.44 -10.42
N GLY A 108 -6.73 -6.57 -11.07
CA GLY A 108 -7.53 -5.43 -11.50
C GLY A 108 -6.79 -4.44 -12.43
N GLY A 109 -5.79 -4.92 -13.18
CA GLY A 109 -4.92 -4.09 -14.01
C GLY A 109 -3.76 -3.41 -13.26
N HIS A 110 -3.64 -3.60 -11.94
CA HIS A 110 -2.55 -3.03 -11.15
C HIS A 110 -1.28 -3.90 -11.25
N ASN A 111 -0.24 -3.42 -11.93
CA ASN A 111 0.98 -4.19 -12.21
C ASN A 111 1.71 -4.67 -10.94
N GLY A 112 1.73 -3.88 -9.87
CA GLY A 112 2.34 -4.28 -8.60
C GLY A 112 1.59 -5.42 -7.92
N VAL A 113 0.24 -5.41 -7.99
CA VAL A 113 -0.58 -6.52 -7.47
C VAL A 113 -0.40 -7.77 -8.32
N ALA A 114 -0.30 -7.64 -9.65
CA ALA A 114 0.02 -8.75 -10.54
C ALA A 114 1.37 -9.39 -10.17
N SER A 115 2.37 -8.56 -9.90
CA SER A 115 3.69 -9.00 -9.45
C SER A 115 3.64 -9.72 -8.09
N LEU A 116 2.85 -9.21 -7.12
CA LEU A 116 2.65 -9.89 -5.83
C LEU A 116 2.02 -11.27 -6.02
N LEU A 117 0.95 -11.36 -6.83
CA LEU A 117 0.29 -12.64 -7.13
C LEU A 117 1.25 -13.65 -7.75
N ALA A 118 2.12 -13.20 -8.67
CA ALA A 118 3.10 -14.07 -9.33
C ALA A 118 4.21 -14.59 -8.40
N HIS A 119 4.69 -13.78 -7.44
CA HIS A 119 5.86 -14.11 -6.64
C HIS A 119 5.54 -14.59 -5.21
N LEU A 120 4.45 -14.09 -4.62
CA LEU A 120 4.00 -14.40 -3.26
C LEU A 120 2.83 -15.39 -3.24
N GLY A 121 2.06 -15.46 -4.32
CA GLY A 121 0.78 -16.16 -4.37
C GLY A 121 -0.38 -15.30 -3.88
N ASP A 122 -1.57 -15.90 -3.79
CA ASP A 122 -2.78 -15.23 -3.26
C ASP A 122 -2.85 -15.34 -1.72
N GLY A 123 -3.86 -14.72 -1.13
CA GLY A 123 -4.16 -14.77 0.32
C GLY A 123 -3.54 -13.64 1.14
N PHE A 124 -2.76 -12.75 0.55
CA PHE A 124 -2.29 -11.55 1.25
C PHE A 124 -3.43 -10.54 1.42
N VAL A 125 -3.35 -9.76 2.50
CA VAL A 125 -4.31 -8.69 2.78
C VAL A 125 -4.03 -7.50 1.86
N ARG A 126 -5.08 -6.92 1.30
CA ARG A 126 -5.04 -5.78 0.38
C ARG A 126 -5.62 -4.56 1.05
N TYR A 127 -4.79 -3.58 1.34
CA TYR A 127 -5.18 -2.27 1.86
C TYR A 127 -5.19 -1.27 0.69
N ARG A 128 -6.37 -1.00 0.17
CA ARG A 128 -6.60 -0.32 -1.11
C ARG A 128 -6.94 1.14 -0.87
N LEU A 129 -6.05 2.03 -1.29
CA LEU A 129 -6.19 3.49 -1.15
C LEU A 129 -6.87 4.06 -2.38
N GLY A 130 -8.02 4.69 -2.22
CA GLY A 130 -8.78 5.28 -3.32
C GLY A 130 -8.05 6.45 -3.98
N ILE A 131 -7.97 6.40 -5.31
CA ILE A 131 -7.46 7.47 -6.18
C ILE A 131 -8.46 7.86 -7.27
N GLY A 132 -9.61 7.20 -7.32
CA GLY A 132 -10.65 7.42 -8.34
C GLY A 132 -11.60 8.58 -8.04
N PRO A 133 -12.53 8.82 -8.98
CA PRO A 133 -12.56 8.23 -10.31
C PRO A 133 -11.45 8.74 -11.23
N LYS A 134 -11.13 7.99 -12.29
CA LYS A 134 -10.19 8.44 -13.32
C LYS A 134 -10.81 9.59 -14.13
N GLU A 135 -10.17 10.76 -14.07
CA GLU A 135 -10.60 11.95 -14.79
C GLU A 135 -9.41 12.58 -15.56
N PRO A 136 -9.62 12.88 -16.85
CA PRO A 136 -10.82 12.60 -17.64
C PRO A 136 -10.97 11.09 -17.95
N PRO A 137 -12.19 10.56 -18.14
CA PRO A 137 -12.42 9.12 -18.33
C PRO A 137 -11.63 8.48 -19.48
N GLN A 138 -11.37 9.25 -20.55
CA GLN A 138 -10.63 8.81 -21.75
C GLN A 138 -9.09 8.81 -21.54
N MET A 139 -8.57 9.36 -20.45
CA MET A 139 -7.11 9.33 -20.18
C MET A 139 -6.62 7.89 -20.11
N GLU A 140 -5.43 7.62 -20.65
CA GLU A 140 -4.81 6.32 -20.50
C GLU A 140 -4.53 6.02 -19.03
N LEU A 141 -4.68 4.75 -18.63
CA LEU A 141 -4.52 4.34 -17.24
C LEU A 141 -3.13 4.69 -16.70
N THR A 142 -2.10 4.41 -17.50
CA THR A 142 -0.71 4.68 -17.15
C THR A 142 -0.49 6.18 -16.89
N ASP A 143 -1.03 7.05 -17.74
CA ASP A 143 -0.90 8.50 -17.57
C ASP A 143 -1.62 8.98 -16.30
N PHE A 144 -2.77 8.39 -15.99
CA PHE A 144 -3.51 8.71 -14.77
C PHE A 144 -2.74 8.34 -13.52
N VAL A 145 -2.27 7.08 -13.39
CA VAL A 145 -1.59 6.62 -12.16
C VAL A 145 -0.20 7.23 -12.00
N LEU A 146 0.50 7.55 -13.09
CA LEU A 146 1.77 8.26 -13.08
C LEU A 146 1.60 9.79 -13.02
N GLY A 147 0.38 10.29 -13.15
CA GLY A 147 0.06 11.71 -12.97
C GLY A 147 0.09 12.12 -11.50
N LYS A 148 0.33 13.41 -11.27
CA LYS A 148 0.32 14.01 -9.93
C LYS A 148 -1.10 14.37 -9.50
N PHE A 149 -1.33 14.40 -8.20
CA PHE A 149 -2.56 14.95 -7.63
C PHE A 149 -2.64 16.47 -7.88
N THR A 150 -3.86 16.95 -8.14
CA THR A 150 -4.10 18.40 -8.14
C THR A 150 -3.98 18.96 -6.72
N PRO A 151 -3.79 20.27 -6.54
CA PRO A 151 -3.72 20.88 -5.21
C PRO A 151 -4.94 20.54 -4.32
N ALA A 152 -6.15 20.53 -4.90
CA ALA A 152 -7.38 20.17 -4.18
C ALA A 152 -7.37 18.69 -3.74
N GLN A 153 -6.96 17.77 -4.63
CA GLN A 153 -6.82 16.36 -4.32
C GLN A 153 -5.76 16.11 -3.24
N HIS A 154 -4.62 16.79 -3.33
CA HIS A 154 -3.57 16.71 -2.32
C HIS A 154 -4.05 17.22 -0.96
N SER A 155 -4.81 18.31 -0.91
CA SER A 155 -5.41 18.82 0.33
C SER A 155 -6.36 17.80 0.95
N LEU A 156 -7.23 17.16 0.15
CA LEU A 156 -8.12 16.10 0.61
C LEU A 156 -7.33 14.91 1.19
N LEU A 157 -6.30 14.43 0.49
CA LEU A 157 -5.48 13.32 0.96
C LEU A 157 -4.75 13.66 2.28
N THR A 158 -4.29 14.89 2.43
CA THR A 158 -3.66 15.36 3.68
C THR A 158 -4.67 15.32 4.84
N GLN A 159 -5.92 15.73 4.60
CA GLN A 159 -6.99 15.64 5.61
C GLN A 159 -7.35 14.18 5.93
N GLN A 160 -7.32 13.29 4.95
CA GLN A 160 -7.65 11.87 5.12
C GLN A 160 -6.49 11.02 5.65
N LEU A 161 -5.28 11.55 5.74
CA LEU A 161 -4.09 10.79 6.16
C LEU A 161 -4.28 10.16 7.55
N ALA A 162 -4.86 10.89 8.50
CA ALA A 162 -5.15 10.36 9.82
C ALA A 162 -6.11 9.16 9.76
N HIS A 163 -7.13 9.21 8.90
CA HIS A 163 -8.06 8.10 8.67
C HIS A 163 -7.34 6.89 8.06
N HIS A 164 -6.47 7.10 7.06
CA HIS A 164 -5.66 6.04 6.49
C HIS A 164 -4.77 5.35 7.54
N LEU A 165 -4.14 6.13 8.42
CA LEU A 165 -3.31 5.59 9.50
C LEU A 165 -4.12 4.84 10.57
N GLN A 166 -5.31 5.33 10.92
CA GLN A 166 -6.23 4.64 11.83
C GLN A 166 -6.71 3.31 11.25
N GLY A 167 -7.02 3.28 9.94
CA GLY A 167 -7.39 2.06 9.25
C GLY A 167 -6.28 1.02 9.23
N LEU A 168 -5.02 1.43 9.00
CA LEU A 168 -3.86 0.55 9.09
C LEU A 168 -3.65 0.04 10.53
N ASP A 169 -3.78 0.90 11.53
CA ASP A 169 -3.68 0.49 12.93
C ASP A 169 -4.76 -0.54 13.28
N LEU A 170 -6.00 -0.33 12.84
CA LEU A 170 -7.09 -1.28 13.01
C LEU A 170 -6.77 -2.64 12.36
N LEU A 171 -6.28 -2.63 11.12
CA LEU A 171 -5.86 -3.84 10.42
C LEU A 171 -4.76 -4.59 11.19
N LEU A 172 -3.75 -3.87 11.65
CA LEU A 172 -2.57 -4.44 12.29
C LEU A 172 -2.82 -4.89 13.74
N SER A 173 -3.81 -4.28 14.42
CA SER A 173 -4.15 -4.62 15.80
C SER A 173 -5.27 -5.65 15.91
N ARG A 174 -6.29 -5.59 15.03
CA ARG A 174 -7.52 -6.39 15.10
C ARG A 174 -7.74 -7.35 13.93
N GLY A 175 -6.86 -7.30 12.92
CA GLY A 175 -6.90 -8.19 11.77
C GLY A 175 -7.80 -7.74 10.62
N ALA A 176 -7.73 -8.50 9.52
CA ALA A 176 -8.38 -8.14 8.26
C ALA A 176 -9.91 -8.10 8.37
N GLU A 177 -10.52 -9.02 9.09
CA GLU A 177 -11.99 -9.09 9.23
C GLU A 177 -12.55 -7.82 9.91
N ALA A 178 -11.94 -7.40 11.02
CA ALA A 178 -12.35 -6.17 11.72
C ALA A 178 -12.15 -4.93 10.82
N ALA A 179 -11.04 -4.86 10.09
CA ALA A 179 -10.76 -3.78 9.16
C ALA A 179 -11.77 -3.75 8.00
N MET A 180 -12.10 -4.90 7.41
CA MET A 180 -13.13 -5.03 6.36
C MET A 180 -14.50 -4.56 6.85
N ASN A 181 -14.89 -5.00 8.05
CA ASN A 181 -16.19 -4.66 8.63
C ASN A 181 -16.34 -3.15 8.92
N GLN A 182 -15.26 -2.46 9.23
CA GLN A 182 -15.29 -1.04 9.54
C GLN A 182 -15.03 -0.15 8.32
N LEU A 183 -14.02 -0.48 7.50
CA LEU A 183 -13.54 0.40 6.42
C LEU A 183 -14.31 0.21 5.10
N ASN A 184 -14.89 -0.99 4.85
CA ASN A 184 -15.63 -1.25 3.62
C ASN A 184 -17.08 -0.78 3.67
N ARG A 185 -17.55 -0.29 4.82
CA ARG A 185 -18.91 0.26 4.91
C ARG A 185 -19.00 1.48 3.98
N ARG A 186 -19.98 1.48 3.10
CA ARG A 186 -20.40 2.71 2.42
C ARG A 186 -20.99 3.60 3.53
N ASP A 187 -20.47 4.82 3.67
CA ASP A 187 -21.21 5.82 4.41
C ASP A 187 -22.59 5.90 3.76
N GLN A 188 -23.63 5.52 4.50
CA GLN A 188 -24.99 5.78 4.09
C GLN A 188 -25.16 7.29 4.18
N LYS A 189 -25.09 7.94 3.01
CA LYS A 189 -25.50 9.34 2.88
C LYS A 189 -27.01 9.44 3.04
#